data_2cd91c3b7aea582362176c18a3e81aad
#
_entry.id   2cd91c3b7aea582362176c18a3e81aad
#
_cell.length_a   1.000
_cell.length_b   1.000
_cell.length_c   1.000
_cell.angle_alpha   90.00
_cell.angle_beta   90.00
_cell.angle_gamma   90.00
#
_symmetry.space_group_name_H-M   'P 1'
#
loop_
_entity.id
_entity.type
_entity.pdbx_description
1 polymer ?
#
loop_
_entity_poly.entity_id
_entity_poly.type
_entity_poly.pdbx_seq_one_letter_code
_entity_poly.pdbx_strand_id
1 'polypeptide(L)'
;VDACRPVIVVADRLPATVAVGAALALDVHVVSDVRRLLEDTVCTAKLSWPGGSHAWRWGGDVPPDSCVRVGTIQFVVADAPGELWLDLVVEHGDEIATNRDVCTIVR
;
A
#
# COMPACT_ATOMS: atom_id res chain seq x y z
N VAL A 1 -12.37 8.34 19.69
CA VAL A 1 -11.99 8.85 19.36
C VAL A 1 -10.93 8.72 18.61
N ASP A 2 -10.68 8.23 17.98
CA ASP A 2 -9.73 8.12 17.27
C ASP A 2 -9.94 8.16 15.90
N ALA A 3 -10.70 9.05 15.43
CA ALA A 3 -10.88 9.35 14.07
C ALA A 3 -9.59 9.75 13.41
N CYS A 4 -8.66 10.24 14.16
CA CYS A 4 -7.38 10.64 13.60
C CYS A 4 -6.32 9.67 13.99
N ARG A 5 -5.94 8.82 13.08
CA ARG A 5 -4.75 7.99 13.28
C ARG A 5 -3.52 8.83 13.04
N PRO A 6 -2.50 8.73 13.90
CA PRO A 6 -1.28 9.53 13.73
C PRO A 6 -0.47 9.14 12.50
N VAL A 7 -0.64 7.92 12.01
CA VAL A 7 0.08 7.42 10.83
C VAL A 7 -0.90 6.71 9.93
N ILE A 8 -0.89 7.03 8.64
CA ILE A 8 -1.69 6.32 7.65
C ILE A 8 -0.82 5.92 6.47
N VAL A 9 -1.19 4.84 5.81
CA VAL A 9 -0.52 4.37 4.62
C VAL A 9 -1.51 4.41 3.46
N VAL A 10 -1.09 4.99 2.34
CA VAL A 10 -1.93 5.12 1.15
C VAL A 10 -1.13 4.81 -0.10
N ALA A 11 -1.80 4.34 -1.13
CA ALA A 11 -1.21 4.16 -2.44
C ALA A 11 -1.99 4.98 -3.47
N ASP A 12 -1.42 5.14 -4.65
CA ASP A 12 -2.15 5.72 -5.76
C ASP A 12 -3.42 4.92 -5.97
N ARG A 13 -4.46 5.61 -6.38
CA ARG A 13 -5.77 5.00 -6.48
C ARG A 13 -5.80 3.92 -7.55
N LEU A 14 -6.28 2.74 -7.19
CA LEU A 14 -6.52 1.68 -8.16
C LEU A 14 -7.71 2.04 -9.04
N PRO A 15 -7.64 1.76 -10.36
CA PRO A 15 -8.81 1.91 -11.20
C PRO A 15 -9.89 0.89 -10.78
N ALA A 16 -11.13 1.13 -11.15
CA ALA A 16 -12.22 0.23 -10.83
C ALA A 16 -12.03 -1.15 -11.51
N THR A 17 -11.47 -1.14 -12.71
CA THR A 17 -11.17 -2.36 -13.45
C THR A 17 -9.81 -2.26 -14.12
N VAL A 18 -9.15 -3.39 -14.30
CA VAL A 18 -7.89 -3.49 -15.04
C VAL A 18 -7.96 -4.69 -15.97
N ALA A 19 -7.27 -4.61 -17.09
CA ALA A 19 -7.22 -5.71 -18.07
C ALA A 19 -6.06 -6.64 -17.74
N VAL A 20 -6.22 -7.93 -18.07
CA VAL A 20 -5.10 -8.87 -17.95
C VAL A 20 -3.93 -8.39 -18.80
N GLY A 21 -2.72 -8.50 -18.27
CA GLY A 21 -1.51 -8.05 -18.97
C GLY A 21 -1.25 -6.55 -18.85
N ALA A 22 -2.14 -5.79 -18.23
CA ALA A 22 -1.91 -4.36 -18.03
C ALA A 22 -0.80 -4.12 -17.02
N ALA A 23 0.00 -3.09 -17.25
CA ALA A 23 1.06 -2.72 -16.30
C ALA A 23 0.50 -1.70 -15.32
N LEU A 24 0.72 -1.93 -14.05
CA LEU A 24 0.33 -1.00 -12.98
C LEU A 24 1.59 -0.47 -12.31
N ALA A 25 1.59 0.83 -12.03
CA ALA A 25 2.65 1.45 -11.24
C ALA A 25 1.97 2.35 -10.21
N LEU A 26 2.11 2.03 -8.95
CA LEU A 26 1.43 2.72 -7.86
C LEU A 26 2.47 3.17 -6.84
N ASP A 27 2.48 4.47 -6.54
CA ASP A 27 3.34 4.99 -5.48
C ASP A 27 2.67 4.79 -4.14
N VAL A 28 3.44 4.33 -3.16
CA VAL A 28 2.96 4.10 -1.81
C VAL A 28 3.54 5.17 -0.91
N HIS A 29 2.68 5.81 -0.14
CA HIS A 29 3.06 6.91 0.75
C HIS A 29 2.67 6.59 2.18
N VAL A 30 3.49 7.04 3.10
CA VAL A 30 3.16 7.04 4.53
C VAL A 30 3.01 8.50 4.94
N VAL A 31 1.85 8.81 5.52
CA VAL A 31 1.55 10.14 6.03
C VAL A 31 1.64 10.09 7.54
N SER A 32 2.50 10.92 8.11
CA SER A 32 2.70 10.99 9.55
C SER A 32 2.22 12.34 10.07
N ASP A 33 1.30 12.29 11.05
CA ASP A 33 0.85 13.46 11.77
C ASP A 33 1.47 13.48 13.17
N VAL A 34 2.49 12.67 13.38
CA VAL A 34 3.21 12.60 14.66
C VAL A 34 4.33 13.62 14.65
N ARG A 35 4.57 14.27 15.77
CA ARG A 35 5.58 15.33 15.87
C ARG A 35 6.97 14.83 16.21
N ARG A 36 7.23 13.58 15.98
CA ARG A 36 8.56 12.99 16.20
C ARG A 36 8.94 12.14 15.00
N LEU A 37 10.23 11.91 14.84
CA LEU A 37 10.72 11.00 13.81
C LEU A 37 10.28 9.58 14.14
N LEU A 38 9.71 8.88 13.18
CA LEU A 38 9.36 7.48 13.32
C LEU A 38 10.51 6.66 12.75
N GLU A 39 11.29 6.06 13.64
CA GLU A 39 12.45 5.26 13.26
C GLU A 39 12.03 3.81 13.00
N ASP A 40 12.74 3.16 12.09
CA ASP A 40 12.52 1.74 11.79
C ASP A 40 11.07 1.41 11.42
N THR A 41 10.46 2.30 10.68
CA THR A 41 9.11 2.07 10.17
C THR A 41 9.17 1.08 9.01
N VAL A 42 8.28 0.09 9.03
CA VAL A 42 8.21 -0.92 7.98
C VAL A 42 6.86 -0.81 7.28
N CYS A 43 6.90 -0.69 5.96
CA CYS A 43 5.70 -0.66 5.14
C CYS A 43 5.67 -1.91 4.26
N THR A 44 4.57 -2.63 4.29
CA THR A 44 4.38 -3.84 3.48
C THR A 44 3.18 -3.63 2.56
N ALA A 45 3.33 -3.96 1.30
CA ALA A 45 2.24 -3.95 0.34
C ALA A 45 2.07 -5.35 -0.21
N LYS A 46 0.84 -5.84 -0.27
CA LYS A 46 0.55 -7.16 -0.79
C LYS A 46 -0.56 -7.08 -1.83
N LEU A 47 -0.28 -7.54 -3.03
CA LEU A 47 -1.27 -7.72 -4.07
C LEU A 47 -1.68 -9.17 -4.09
N SER A 48 -2.99 -9.44 -4.10
CA SER A 48 -3.53 -10.78 -4.15
C SER A 48 -4.55 -10.87 -5.29
N TRP A 49 -4.52 -11.97 -6.02
CA TRP A 49 -5.44 -12.22 -7.12
C TRP A 49 -5.79 -13.70 -7.15
N PRO A 50 -6.81 -14.11 -7.91
CA PRO A 50 -7.11 -15.53 -8.00
C PRO A 50 -5.91 -16.30 -8.57
N GLY A 51 -5.36 -17.19 -7.79
CA GLY A 51 -4.22 -18.00 -8.21
C GLY A 51 -2.87 -17.56 -7.69
N GLY A 52 -2.76 -16.40 -7.04
CA GLY A 52 -1.46 -15.99 -6.52
C GLY A 52 -1.45 -14.69 -5.77
N SER A 53 -0.26 -14.29 -5.35
CA SER A 53 -0.05 -13.02 -4.65
C SER A 53 1.42 -12.60 -4.77
N HIS A 54 1.67 -11.33 -4.55
CA HIS A 54 3.02 -10.78 -4.53
C HIS A 54 3.10 -9.70 -3.46
N ALA A 55 4.23 -9.59 -2.80
CA ALA A 55 4.40 -8.64 -1.71
C ALA A 55 5.68 -7.84 -1.87
N TRP A 56 5.63 -6.59 -1.44
CA TRP A 56 6.77 -5.68 -1.37
C TRP A 56 6.92 -5.21 0.05
N ARG A 57 8.14 -4.92 0.46
CA ARG A 57 8.43 -4.45 1.80
C ARG A 57 9.50 -3.37 1.74
N TRP A 58 9.23 -2.26 2.41
CA TRP A 58 10.16 -1.15 2.50
C TRP A 58 10.35 -0.78 3.97
N GLY A 59 11.54 -0.32 4.31
CA GLY A 59 11.84 0.14 5.65
C GLY A 59 12.55 1.48 5.61
N GLY A 60 12.43 2.23 6.68
CA GLY A 60 13.11 3.51 6.81
C GLY A 60 12.49 4.38 7.89
N ASP A 61 12.95 5.62 7.94
CA ASP A 61 12.47 6.57 8.92
C ASP A 61 11.44 7.49 8.26
N VAL A 62 10.43 7.88 9.02
CA VAL A 62 9.41 8.81 8.56
C VAL A 62 9.54 10.11 9.36
N PRO A 63 9.86 11.25 8.70
CA PRO A 63 9.98 12.52 9.40
C PRO A 63 8.64 12.95 10.01
N PRO A 64 8.69 13.81 11.05
CA PRO A 64 7.44 14.29 11.67
C PRO A 64 6.63 15.16 10.71
N ASP A 65 5.33 15.12 10.87
CA ASP A 65 4.37 15.93 10.11
C ASP A 65 4.63 15.93 8.61
N SER A 66 4.84 14.74 8.04
CA SER A 66 5.23 14.66 6.63
C SER A 66 4.46 13.58 5.88
N CYS A 67 4.53 13.66 4.56
CA CYS A 67 4.06 12.64 3.66
C CYS A 67 5.27 12.17 2.85
N VAL A 68 5.61 10.90 2.96
CA VAL A 68 6.82 10.35 2.35
C VAL A 68 6.46 9.21 1.41
N ARG A 69 6.98 9.26 0.20
CA ARG A 69 6.87 8.12 -0.71
C ARG A 69 7.86 7.06 -0.28
N VAL A 70 7.37 5.91 0.17
CA VAL A 70 8.23 4.83 0.67
C VAL A 70 8.62 3.85 -0.42
N GLY A 71 7.86 3.76 -1.49
CA GLY A 71 8.20 2.87 -2.59
C GLY A 71 7.17 2.93 -3.70
N THR A 72 7.44 2.17 -4.75
CA THR A 72 6.54 2.06 -5.90
C THR A 72 6.26 0.59 -6.17
N ILE A 73 4.98 0.26 -6.30
CA ILE A 73 4.55 -1.07 -6.72
C ILE A 73 4.52 -1.09 -8.23
N GLN A 74 5.30 -1.99 -8.84
CA GLN A 74 5.25 -2.23 -10.28
C GLN A 74 4.74 -3.65 -10.50
N PHE A 75 3.65 -3.79 -11.20
CA PHE A 75 2.99 -5.07 -11.33
C PHE A 75 2.34 -5.21 -12.70
N VAL A 76 2.47 -6.38 -13.30
CA VAL A 76 1.76 -6.72 -14.52
C VAL A 76 0.60 -7.64 -14.13
N VAL A 77 -0.61 -7.25 -14.50
CA VAL A 77 -1.82 -7.96 -14.10
C VAL A 77 -1.79 -9.37 -14.67
N ALA A 78 -1.97 -10.37 -13.81
CA ALA A 78 -1.94 -11.76 -14.19
C ALA A 78 -3.17 -12.12 -15.03
N ASP A 79 -3.05 -13.17 -15.85
CA ASP A 79 -4.18 -13.67 -16.62
C ASP A 79 -5.10 -14.50 -15.71
N ALA A 80 -5.72 -13.82 -14.80
CA ALA A 80 -6.60 -14.40 -13.79
C ALA A 80 -7.74 -13.44 -13.49
N PRO A 81 -8.81 -13.43 -14.30
CA PRO A 81 -9.94 -12.55 -14.05
C PRO A 81 -10.55 -12.77 -12.68
N GLY A 82 -10.95 -11.71 -12.02
CA GLY A 82 -11.52 -11.75 -10.69
C GLY A 82 -11.16 -10.51 -9.91
N GLU A 83 -11.09 -10.64 -8.60
CA GLU A 83 -10.77 -9.50 -7.74
C GLU A 83 -9.29 -9.41 -7.48
N LEU A 84 -8.75 -8.20 -7.59
CA LEU A 84 -7.38 -7.87 -7.23
C LEU A 84 -7.43 -7.04 -5.95
N TRP A 85 -6.77 -7.52 -4.91
CA TRP A 85 -6.76 -6.86 -3.60
C TRP A 85 -5.39 -6.26 -3.34
N LEU A 86 -5.36 -5.03 -2.88
CA LEU A 86 -4.13 -4.39 -2.42
C LEU A 86 -4.24 -4.12 -0.94
N ASP A 87 -3.42 -4.80 -0.15
CA ASP A 87 -3.35 -4.60 1.29
C ASP A 87 -2.08 -3.85 1.62
N LEU A 88 -2.21 -2.76 2.34
CA LEU A 88 -1.08 -1.94 2.79
C LEU A 88 -1.03 -1.99 4.31
N VAL A 89 0.17 -2.19 4.85
CA VAL A 89 0.40 -2.22 6.30
C VAL A 89 1.64 -1.41 6.58
N VAL A 90 1.56 -0.50 7.53
CA VAL A 90 2.72 0.19 8.06
C VAL A 90 2.83 -0.12 9.55
N GLU A 91 4.02 -0.51 9.98
CA GLU A 91 4.28 -0.85 11.37
C GLU A 91 5.37 0.05 11.92
N HIS A 92 5.14 0.56 13.11
CA HIS A 92 6.11 1.36 13.84
C HIS A 92 5.96 1.05 15.34
N GLY A 93 6.90 0.30 15.89
CA GLY A 93 6.80 -0.12 17.29
C GLY A 93 5.55 -0.95 17.49
N ASP A 94 4.68 -0.49 18.39
CA ASP A 94 3.43 -1.18 18.68
C ASP A 94 2.27 -0.67 17.83
N GLU A 95 2.51 0.31 16.98
CA GLU A 95 1.45 0.90 16.16
C GLU A 95 1.42 0.25 14.79
N ILE A 96 0.21 -0.06 14.33
CA ILE A 96 -0.01 -0.65 13.02
C ILE A 96 -1.13 0.13 12.34
N ALA A 97 -0.86 0.60 11.13
CA ALA A 97 -1.89 1.23 10.30
C ALA A 97 -2.09 0.37 9.05
N THR A 98 -3.32 0.17 8.64
CA THR A 98 -3.64 -0.67 7.49
C THR A 98 -4.57 0.06 6.54
N ASN A 99 -4.50 -0.32 5.27
CA ASN A 99 -5.41 0.17 4.25
C ASN A 99 -5.62 -0.96 3.23
N ARG A 100 -6.80 -1.02 2.65
CA ARG A 100 -7.11 -2.04 1.65
C ARG A 100 -7.84 -1.40 0.48
N ASP A 101 -7.47 -1.80 -0.71
CA ASP A 101 -8.14 -1.39 -1.93
C ASP A 101 -8.44 -2.61 -2.78
N VAL A 102 -9.39 -2.50 -3.68
CA VAL A 102 -9.80 -3.62 -4.52
C VAL A 102 -10.14 -3.11 -5.92
N CYS A 103 -9.80 -3.91 -6.91
CA CYS A 103 -10.27 -3.66 -8.27
C CYS A 103 -10.61 -4.99 -8.95
N THR A 104 -11.27 -4.91 -10.09
CA THR A 104 -11.68 -6.10 -10.84
C THR A 104 -10.76 -6.29 -12.03
N ILE A 105 -10.26 -7.51 -12.20
CA ILE A 105 -9.46 -7.89 -13.36
C ILE A 105 -10.40 -8.41 -14.44
N VAL A 106 -10.32 -7.84 -15.64
CA VAL A 106 -11.15 -8.23 -16.77
C VAL A 106 -10.27 -8.61 -17.95
N ARG A 107 -10.80 -9.41 -18.83
CA ARG A 107 -10.10 -9.80 -20.06
C ARG A 107 -10.34 -8.83 -21.18
#